data_ca8f1bec5364b14e3b3eecb514af30bd
#
_entry.id   ca8f1bec5364b14e3b3eecb514af30bd
#
_cell.length_a   1.000
_cell.length_b   1.000
_cell.length_c   1.000
_cell.angle_alpha   90.00
_cell.angle_beta   90.00
_cell.angle_gamma   90.00
#
_symmetry.space_group_name_H-M   'P 1'
#
loop_
_entity.id
_entity.type
_entity.pdbx_description
1 polymer ?
#
loop_
_entity_poly.entity_id
_entity_poly.type
_entity_poly.pdbx_seq_one_letter_code
_entity_poly.pdbx_strand_id
1 'polypeptide(L)'
;MAKLNLLPANHNDPEDICAAIRTRRGGELNELDRMLLHSPAVAEGWNVFFGKLRDETTIAPQLRELAMCVVAILNNATYEFQAHSPLYQEAGATVHQVAGLKKLDTADFDPSLYSELEQNVIAFVNS
;
A
#
# COMPACT_ATOMS: atom_id res chain seq x y z
N MET A 1 13.14 5.62 -23.47
CA MET A 1 12.00 5.67 -22.56
C MET A 1 12.09 6.95 -21.73
N ALA A 2 11.10 7.83 -21.81
CA ALA A 2 11.09 9.05 -21.00
C ALA A 2 10.91 8.66 -19.52
N LYS A 3 11.84 9.10 -18.68
CA LYS A 3 11.70 8.94 -17.22
C LYS A 3 11.35 10.29 -16.63
N LEU A 4 10.25 10.35 -15.89
CA LEU A 4 9.96 11.50 -15.05
C LEU A 4 10.90 11.49 -13.85
N ASN A 5 11.49 12.64 -13.53
CA ASN A 5 12.25 12.80 -12.30
C ASN A 5 11.29 12.96 -11.13
N LEU A 6 11.65 12.42 -9.97
CA LEU A 6 10.92 12.70 -8.74
C LEU A 6 10.94 14.19 -8.44
N LEU A 7 9.78 14.79 -8.16
CA LEU A 7 9.72 16.14 -7.62
C LEU A 7 10.45 16.19 -6.26
N PRO A 8 11.02 17.34 -5.86
CA PRO A 8 11.73 17.43 -4.59
C PRO A 8 10.82 17.16 -3.39
N ALA A 9 11.37 16.70 -2.27
CA ALA A 9 10.60 16.39 -1.06
C ALA A 9 9.84 17.59 -0.50
N ASN A 10 10.38 18.79 -0.68
CA ASN A 10 9.77 20.06 -0.29
C ASN A 10 8.88 20.69 -1.37
N HIS A 11 8.54 19.95 -2.43
CA HIS A 11 7.63 20.42 -3.48
C HIS A 11 6.31 20.91 -2.89
N ASN A 12 5.82 22.07 -3.33
CA ASN A 12 4.64 22.72 -2.76
C ASN A 12 3.77 23.43 -3.81
N ASP A 13 3.68 22.88 -5.00
CA ASP A 13 2.86 23.44 -6.08
C ASP A 13 1.98 22.34 -6.73
N PRO A 14 0.64 22.47 -6.73
CA PRO A 14 -0.15 23.47 -6.01
C PRO A 14 -0.10 23.30 -4.48
N GLU A 15 -0.08 24.42 -3.75
CA GLU A 15 0.10 24.41 -2.30
C GLU A 15 -1.02 23.69 -1.56
N ASP A 16 -2.27 23.91 -1.94
CA ASP A 16 -3.47 23.31 -1.33
C ASP A 16 -3.47 21.78 -1.48
N ILE A 17 -3.14 21.26 -2.66
CA ILE A 17 -3.06 19.81 -2.93
C ILE A 17 -1.90 19.20 -2.13
N CYS A 18 -0.73 19.84 -2.15
CA CYS A 18 0.43 19.35 -1.40
C CYS A 18 0.16 19.35 0.11
N ALA A 19 -0.51 20.38 0.64
CA ALA A 19 -0.90 20.47 2.05
C ALA A 19 -1.89 19.35 2.42
N ALA A 20 -2.92 19.09 1.60
CA ALA A 20 -3.88 18.02 1.82
C ALA A 20 -3.22 16.63 1.85
N ILE A 21 -2.27 16.37 0.93
CA ILE A 21 -1.52 15.11 0.90
C ILE A 21 -0.67 14.95 2.17
N ARG A 22 0.07 15.99 2.56
CA ARG A 22 0.88 15.98 3.80
C ARG A 22 0.03 15.73 5.03
N THR A 23 -1.13 16.36 5.11
CA THR A 23 -2.07 16.14 6.23
C THR A 23 -2.45 14.67 6.36
N ARG A 24 -2.81 14.02 5.25
CA ARG A 24 -3.14 12.58 5.25
C ARG A 24 -1.94 11.69 5.56
N ARG A 25 -0.75 12.07 5.10
CA ARG A 25 0.50 11.28 5.25
C ARG A 25 1.21 11.46 6.58
N GLY A 26 0.82 12.44 7.39
CA GLY A 26 1.50 12.74 8.65
C GLY A 26 2.68 13.70 8.53
N GLY A 27 2.75 14.50 7.43
CA GLY A 27 3.67 15.63 7.30
C GLY A 27 4.53 15.66 6.02
N GLU A 28 4.82 14.52 5.40
CA GLU A 28 5.73 14.45 4.26
C GLU A 28 5.07 13.87 3.00
N LEU A 29 5.60 14.25 1.83
CA LEU A 29 5.28 13.63 0.55
C LEU A 29 6.15 12.38 0.37
N ASN A 30 5.55 11.21 0.16
CA ASN A 30 6.30 10.03 -0.23
C ASN A 30 6.68 10.05 -1.74
N GLU A 31 7.42 9.06 -2.19
CA GLU A 31 7.85 8.99 -3.59
C GLU A 31 6.67 8.90 -4.56
N LEU A 32 5.64 8.13 -4.22
CA LEU A 32 4.43 8.01 -5.04
C LEU A 32 3.71 9.36 -5.18
N ASP A 33 3.54 10.10 -4.08
CA ASP A 33 2.91 11.42 -4.11
C ASP A 33 3.71 12.39 -5.00
N ARG A 34 5.03 12.35 -4.90
CA ARG A 34 5.96 13.16 -5.70
C ARG A 34 5.93 12.81 -7.20
N MET A 35 5.62 11.56 -7.54
CA MET A 35 5.37 11.15 -8.93
C MET A 35 4.00 11.61 -9.41
N LEU A 36 2.95 11.42 -8.61
CA LEU A 36 1.58 11.80 -8.97
C LEU A 36 1.41 13.32 -9.14
N LEU A 37 2.16 14.14 -8.40
CA LEU A 37 2.13 15.59 -8.46
C LEU A 37 2.63 16.19 -9.80
N HIS A 38 3.21 15.38 -10.69
CA HIS A 38 3.37 15.79 -12.09
C HIS A 38 2.02 16.03 -12.80
N SER A 39 0.92 15.50 -12.24
CA SER A 39 -0.45 15.78 -12.62
C SER A 39 -1.26 16.09 -11.36
N PRO A 40 -1.35 17.34 -10.93
CA PRO A 40 -2.00 17.72 -9.67
C PRO A 40 -3.43 17.19 -9.52
N ALA A 41 -4.23 17.21 -10.58
CA ALA A 41 -5.59 16.67 -10.55
C ALA A 41 -5.62 15.14 -10.27
N VAL A 42 -4.64 14.39 -10.76
CA VAL A 42 -4.50 12.95 -10.46
C VAL A 42 -4.07 12.75 -9.01
N ALA A 43 -3.11 13.55 -8.53
CA ALA A 43 -2.65 13.50 -7.14
C ALA A 43 -3.78 13.82 -6.15
N GLU A 44 -4.61 14.82 -6.44
CA GLU A 44 -5.78 15.18 -5.65
C GLU A 44 -6.81 14.03 -5.61
N GLY A 45 -7.22 13.53 -6.77
CA GLY A 45 -8.17 12.40 -6.87
C GLY A 45 -7.66 11.16 -6.15
N TRP A 46 -6.40 10.81 -6.31
CA TRP A 46 -5.73 9.72 -5.59
C TRP A 46 -5.78 9.94 -4.08
N ASN A 47 -5.42 11.15 -3.63
CA ASN A 47 -5.41 11.47 -2.20
C ASN A 47 -6.80 11.32 -1.56
N VAL A 48 -7.84 11.82 -2.22
CA VAL A 48 -9.23 11.71 -1.74
C VAL A 48 -9.70 10.26 -1.74
N PHE A 49 -9.52 9.54 -2.84
CA PHE A 49 -10.00 8.16 -2.99
C PHE A 49 -9.33 7.22 -1.97
N PHE A 50 -8.01 7.24 -1.88
CA PHE A 50 -7.30 6.37 -0.95
C PHE A 50 -7.42 6.80 0.51
N GLY A 51 -7.66 8.08 0.79
CA GLY A 51 -8.07 8.54 2.12
C GLY A 51 -9.36 7.87 2.55
N LYS A 52 -10.41 7.98 1.74
CA LYS A 52 -11.70 7.33 2.02
C LYS A 52 -11.62 5.82 2.13
N LEU A 53 -10.88 5.17 1.25
CA LEU A 53 -10.69 3.72 1.29
C LEU A 53 -10.05 3.25 2.60
N ARG A 54 -9.12 4.03 3.17
CA ARG A 54 -8.42 3.70 4.41
C ARG A 54 -9.22 4.05 5.66
N ASP A 55 -9.89 5.20 5.65
CA ASP A 55 -10.42 5.81 6.86
C ASP A 55 -11.94 5.63 7.00
N GLU A 56 -12.65 5.41 5.88
CA GLU A 56 -14.12 5.36 5.86
C GLU A 56 -14.68 3.97 5.49
N THR A 57 -13.85 2.96 5.19
CA THR A 57 -14.32 1.59 4.98
C THR A 57 -14.31 0.78 6.28
N THR A 58 -15.15 -0.26 6.33
CA THR A 58 -15.26 -1.15 7.49
C THR A 58 -14.25 -2.31 7.47
N ILE A 59 -13.36 -2.37 6.48
CA ILE A 59 -12.34 -3.42 6.38
C ILE A 59 -11.30 -3.20 7.47
N ALA A 60 -11.07 -4.24 8.28
CA ALA A 60 -10.03 -4.20 9.31
C ALA A 60 -8.65 -3.89 8.68
N PRO A 61 -7.85 -3.00 9.28
CA PRO A 61 -6.54 -2.62 8.75
C PRO A 61 -5.64 -3.81 8.42
N GLN A 62 -5.61 -4.83 9.27
CA GLN A 62 -4.82 -6.04 9.06
C GLN A 62 -5.21 -6.77 7.76
N LEU A 63 -6.50 -6.92 7.48
CA LEU A 63 -6.98 -7.59 6.26
C LEU A 63 -6.74 -6.74 5.00
N ARG A 64 -6.86 -5.43 5.13
CA ARG A 64 -6.56 -4.50 4.05
C ARG A 64 -5.09 -4.55 3.66
N GLU A 65 -4.19 -4.45 4.63
CA GLU A 65 -2.75 -4.50 4.37
C GLU A 65 -2.31 -5.91 3.90
N LEU A 66 -2.93 -6.97 4.41
CA LEU A 66 -2.74 -8.33 3.88
C LEU A 66 -3.08 -8.40 2.39
N ALA A 67 -4.26 -7.92 1.98
CA ALA A 67 -4.68 -7.92 0.58
C ALA A 67 -3.70 -7.13 -0.29
N MET A 68 -3.23 -5.96 0.16
CA MET A 68 -2.24 -5.16 -0.56
C MET A 68 -0.90 -5.89 -0.70
N CYS A 69 -0.43 -6.56 0.35
CA CYS A 69 0.78 -7.39 0.29
C CYS A 69 0.63 -8.56 -0.69
N VAL A 70 -0.52 -9.24 -0.70
CA VAL A 70 -0.80 -10.34 -1.63
C VAL A 70 -0.79 -9.85 -3.08
N VAL A 71 -1.51 -8.75 -3.38
CA VAL A 71 -1.49 -8.13 -4.72
C VAL A 71 -0.06 -7.76 -5.14
N ALA A 72 0.73 -7.21 -4.22
CA ALA A 72 2.12 -6.84 -4.49
C ALA A 72 2.98 -8.06 -4.86
N ILE A 73 2.84 -9.17 -4.15
CA ILE A 73 3.55 -10.43 -4.45
C ILE A 73 3.13 -10.97 -5.83
N LEU A 74 1.83 -11.09 -6.10
CA LEU A 74 1.30 -11.62 -7.35
C LEU A 74 1.72 -10.80 -8.59
N ASN A 75 1.93 -9.50 -8.41
CA ASN A 75 2.35 -8.60 -9.48
C ASN A 75 3.87 -8.31 -9.50
N ASN A 76 4.66 -8.97 -8.66
CA ASN A 76 6.09 -8.69 -8.50
C ASN A 76 6.38 -7.19 -8.21
N ALA A 77 5.47 -6.53 -7.50
CA ALA A 77 5.56 -5.11 -7.17
C ALA A 77 6.34 -4.91 -5.86
N THR A 78 7.67 -4.97 -5.95
CA THR A 78 8.56 -4.91 -4.78
C THR A 78 8.38 -3.63 -3.97
N TYR A 79 8.19 -2.49 -4.62
CA TYR A 79 7.96 -1.22 -3.95
C TYR A 79 6.71 -1.25 -3.07
N GLU A 80 5.59 -1.75 -3.60
CA GLU A 80 4.32 -1.86 -2.88
C GLU A 80 4.44 -2.83 -1.69
N PHE A 81 5.12 -3.97 -1.89
CA PHE A 81 5.34 -4.90 -0.79
C PHE A 81 6.19 -4.28 0.32
N GLN A 82 7.24 -3.53 -0.02
CA GLN A 82 8.06 -2.82 0.97
C GLN A 82 7.30 -1.72 1.70
N ALA A 83 6.37 -1.05 1.03
CA ALA A 83 5.55 -0.02 1.63
C ALA A 83 4.46 -0.58 2.57
N HIS A 84 3.85 -1.73 2.22
CA HIS A 84 2.69 -2.28 2.92
C HIS A 84 3.03 -3.36 3.96
N SER A 85 4.13 -4.08 3.82
CA SER A 85 4.49 -5.14 4.80
C SER A 85 4.77 -4.61 6.22
N PRO A 86 5.37 -3.43 6.44
CA PRO A 86 5.47 -2.85 7.78
C PRO A 86 4.09 -2.48 8.36
N LEU A 87 3.19 -1.92 7.54
CA LEU A 87 1.83 -1.56 7.95
C LEU A 87 1.01 -2.80 8.32
N TYR A 88 1.22 -3.92 7.61
CA TYR A 88 0.60 -5.20 7.95
C TYR A 88 1.07 -5.69 9.33
N GLN A 89 2.36 -5.55 9.65
CA GLN A 89 2.89 -5.86 10.98
C GLN A 89 2.35 -4.92 12.06
N GLU A 90 2.29 -3.62 11.81
CA GLU A 90 1.70 -2.63 12.73
C GLU A 90 0.22 -2.93 13.01
N ALA A 91 -0.50 -3.46 12.02
CA ALA A 91 -1.89 -3.88 12.14
C ALA A 91 -2.09 -5.22 12.85
N GLY A 92 -1.00 -5.90 13.28
CA GLY A 92 -1.04 -7.11 14.10
C GLY A 92 -0.47 -8.38 13.46
N ALA A 93 0.06 -8.31 12.24
CA ALA A 93 0.69 -9.46 11.59
C ALA A 93 2.06 -9.78 12.22
N THR A 94 2.40 -11.06 12.26
CA THR A 94 3.71 -11.53 12.71
C THR A 94 4.76 -11.42 11.60
N VAL A 95 6.04 -11.37 11.98
CA VAL A 95 7.16 -11.44 11.03
C VAL A 95 7.12 -12.72 10.18
N HIS A 96 6.61 -13.83 10.75
CA HIS A 96 6.47 -15.10 10.04
C HIS A 96 5.40 -15.04 8.96
N GLN A 97 4.27 -14.36 9.22
CA GLN A 97 3.23 -14.13 8.22
C GLN A 97 3.75 -13.31 7.06
N VAL A 98 4.45 -12.20 7.33
CA VAL A 98 5.05 -11.37 6.27
C VAL A 98 6.08 -12.14 5.45
N ALA A 99 6.95 -12.92 6.10
CA ALA A 99 7.93 -13.76 5.40
C ALA A 99 7.25 -14.87 4.59
N GLY A 100 6.16 -15.45 5.11
CA GLY A 100 5.36 -16.48 4.46
C GLY A 100 4.73 -16.02 3.14
N LEU A 101 4.25 -14.77 3.06
CA LEU A 101 3.66 -14.23 1.83
C LEU A 101 4.63 -14.23 0.64
N LYS A 102 5.93 -14.10 0.89
CA LYS A 102 6.94 -14.16 -0.19
C LYS A 102 7.04 -15.54 -0.86
N LYS A 103 6.43 -16.55 -0.26
CA LYS A 103 6.39 -17.92 -0.76
C LYS A 103 5.04 -18.29 -1.38
N LEU A 104 4.12 -17.33 -1.51
CA LEU A 104 2.72 -17.57 -1.90
C LEU A 104 2.57 -18.44 -3.16
N ASP A 105 3.42 -18.21 -4.17
CA ASP A 105 3.38 -18.96 -5.45
C ASP A 105 4.32 -20.17 -5.48
N THR A 106 4.76 -20.64 -4.32
CA THR A 106 5.70 -21.78 -4.20
C THR A 106 5.08 -22.91 -3.39
N ALA A 107 5.66 -24.11 -3.51
CA ALA A 107 5.28 -25.27 -2.69
C ALA A 107 5.59 -25.07 -1.18
N ASP A 108 6.39 -24.08 -0.84
CA ASP A 108 6.80 -23.77 0.54
C ASP A 108 5.83 -22.79 1.25
N PHE A 109 4.74 -22.41 0.60
CA PHE A 109 3.72 -21.57 1.25
C PHE A 109 3.00 -22.37 2.33
N ASP A 110 3.01 -21.84 3.54
CA ASP A 110 2.35 -22.44 4.70
C ASP A 110 1.07 -21.67 5.06
N PRO A 111 -0.12 -22.14 4.67
CA PRO A 111 -1.38 -21.49 5.01
C PRO A 111 -1.68 -21.51 6.51
N SER A 112 -1.07 -22.40 7.30
CA SER A 112 -1.32 -22.48 8.73
C SER A 112 -0.83 -21.27 9.52
N LEU A 113 0.01 -20.41 8.91
CA LEU A 113 0.44 -19.14 9.48
C LEU A 113 -0.69 -18.11 9.55
N TYR A 114 -1.81 -18.33 8.83
CA TYR A 114 -2.90 -17.37 8.65
C TYR A 114 -4.20 -17.94 9.23
N SER A 115 -5.00 -17.07 9.85
CA SER A 115 -6.35 -17.42 10.29
C SER A 115 -7.23 -17.80 9.09
N GLU A 116 -8.35 -18.48 9.34
CA GLU A 116 -9.31 -18.85 8.28
C GLU A 116 -9.76 -17.64 7.46
N LEU A 117 -10.02 -16.50 8.13
CA LEU A 117 -10.41 -15.26 7.45
C LEU A 117 -9.29 -14.71 6.58
N GLU A 118 -8.05 -14.71 7.07
CA GLU A 118 -6.89 -14.29 6.28
C GLU A 118 -6.65 -15.22 5.08
N GLN A 119 -6.80 -16.54 5.25
CA GLN A 119 -6.71 -17.50 4.15
C GLN A 119 -7.78 -17.23 3.08
N ASN A 120 -9.00 -16.86 3.48
CA ASN A 120 -10.07 -16.49 2.55
C ASN A 120 -9.72 -15.19 1.79
N VAL A 121 -9.12 -14.20 2.45
CA VAL A 121 -8.64 -12.99 1.78
C VAL A 121 -7.54 -13.31 0.77
N ILE A 122 -6.57 -14.13 1.16
CA ILE A 122 -5.48 -14.58 0.26
C ILE A 122 -6.06 -15.30 -0.96
N ALA A 123 -6.99 -16.23 -0.76
CA ALA A 123 -7.63 -16.97 -1.84
C ALA A 123 -8.45 -16.08 -2.77
N PHE A 124 -9.20 -15.12 -2.21
CA PHE A 124 -10.00 -14.16 -2.98
C PHE A 124 -9.12 -13.27 -3.86
N VAL A 125 -8.00 -12.78 -3.32
CA VAL A 125 -7.08 -11.92 -4.07
C VAL A 125 -6.34 -12.71 -5.16
N ASN A 126 -6.11 -14.01 -4.95
CA ASN A 126 -5.39 -14.90 -5.88
C ASN A 126 -6.32 -15.52 -6.94
N SER A 127 -7.60 -15.23 -6.93
CA SER A 127 -8.58 -15.74 -7.91
C SER A 127 -8.65 -14.86 -9.15
#